data_5cf95857ced17bca63772404837d6258
#
_entry.id   5cf95857ced17bca63772404837d6258
#
_cell.length_a   1.000
_cell.length_b   1.000
_cell.length_c   1.000
_cell.angle_alpha   90.00
_cell.angle_beta   90.00
_cell.angle_gamma   90.00
#
_symmetry.space_group_name_H-M   'P 1'
#
loop_
_entity.id
_entity.type
_entity.pdbx_description
1 polymer ?
#
loop_
_entity_poly.entity_id
_entity_poly.type
_entity_poly.pdbx_seq_one_letter_code
_entity_poly.pdbx_strand_id
1 'polypeptide(L)'
;MVRHMRCEGRAVAWHHVAMAVPRKLLSHDEVVVRHMHTHPKVLLWRISLEIVLLAAAITGTVLAPDSWNPWGLGAIWVLFLVISVPLFLLPWMRWACTTYTVTTKRVITRAGIINKTGHDLPLTRISDIQQERTITDRIFGAGTLSLQTSADDPLLLVDVPQVQTVQVEISNLIFHDPQGAIDADPTR
;
A
#
# COMPACT_ATOMS: atom_id res chain seq x y z
N MET A 1 -10.14 -8.14 -52.74
CA MET A 1 -9.68 -6.80 -52.32
C MET A 1 -9.87 -6.69 -50.81
N VAL A 2 -8.88 -7.20 -50.02
CA VAL A 2 -8.95 -7.32 -48.56
C VAL A 2 -8.07 -6.25 -47.99
N ARG A 3 -8.68 -5.33 -47.24
CA ARG A 3 -8.03 -4.16 -46.66
C ARG A 3 -7.49 -4.57 -45.30
N HIS A 4 -6.15 -4.69 -45.17
CA HIS A 4 -5.45 -4.83 -43.89
C HIS A 4 -5.68 -3.61 -43.01
N MET A 5 -6.44 -3.76 -41.93
CA MET A 5 -6.42 -2.82 -40.80
C MET A 5 -5.20 -3.12 -39.95
N ARG A 6 -4.27 -2.21 -40.00
CA ARG A 6 -3.06 -2.19 -39.16
C ARG A 6 -3.45 -1.62 -37.81
N CYS A 7 -3.52 -2.48 -36.79
CA CYS A 7 -3.61 -2.04 -35.40
C CYS A 7 -2.26 -1.47 -34.97
N GLU A 8 -2.13 -0.17 -34.99
CA GLU A 8 -1.02 0.53 -34.33
C GLU A 8 -1.20 0.40 -32.81
N GLY A 9 -0.43 -0.50 -32.22
CA GLY A 9 -0.30 -0.64 -30.77
C GLY A 9 0.30 0.60 -30.18
N ARG A 10 -0.49 1.39 -29.48
CA ARG A 10 0.00 2.40 -28.56
C ARG A 10 0.76 1.68 -27.45
N ALA A 11 2.08 1.81 -27.45
CA ALA A 11 2.93 1.42 -26.35
C ALA A 11 2.57 2.26 -25.13
N VAL A 12 1.74 1.70 -24.25
CA VAL A 12 1.52 2.26 -22.92
C VAL A 12 2.78 2.02 -22.11
N ALA A 13 3.43 3.11 -21.73
CA ALA A 13 4.66 3.13 -20.97
C ALA A 13 4.50 2.41 -19.63
N TRP A 14 5.19 1.29 -19.48
CA TRP A 14 5.26 0.46 -18.27
C TRP A 14 6.18 1.11 -17.21
N HIS A 15 5.75 2.22 -16.63
CA HIS A 15 6.45 2.81 -15.49
C HIS A 15 5.70 2.51 -14.20
N HIS A 16 5.72 1.29 -13.73
CA HIS A 16 5.53 0.90 -12.31
C HIS A 16 5.55 -0.63 -12.19
N VAL A 17 6.63 -1.25 -12.64
CA VAL A 17 6.93 -2.64 -12.26
C VAL A 17 7.70 -2.59 -10.94
N ALA A 18 7.05 -2.15 -9.86
CA ALA A 18 7.57 -2.32 -8.53
C ALA A 18 6.92 -3.56 -7.91
N MET A 19 7.64 -4.68 -7.91
CA MET A 19 7.38 -5.91 -7.17
C MET A 19 6.00 -6.57 -7.36
N ALA A 20 5.55 -6.73 -8.59
CA ALA A 20 4.54 -7.74 -8.89
C ALA A 20 5.02 -9.11 -8.37
N VAL A 21 4.12 -9.87 -7.74
CA VAL A 21 4.43 -11.23 -7.28
C VAL A 21 5.09 -11.99 -8.43
N PRO A 22 6.30 -12.56 -8.26
CA PRO A 22 6.97 -13.27 -9.34
C PRO A 22 6.05 -14.38 -9.85
N ARG A 23 5.89 -14.52 -11.16
CA ARG A 23 5.05 -15.57 -11.78
C ARG A 23 5.40 -16.99 -11.31
N LYS A 24 6.62 -17.18 -10.80
CA LYS A 24 7.07 -18.44 -10.19
C LYS A 24 6.35 -18.83 -8.91
N LEU A 25 5.70 -17.88 -8.25
CA LEU A 25 4.94 -18.11 -6.99
C LEU A 25 3.44 -18.29 -7.25
N LEU A 26 2.99 -18.13 -8.50
CA LEU A 26 1.61 -18.36 -8.91
C LEU A 26 1.43 -19.83 -9.31
N SER A 27 0.28 -20.41 -8.91
CA SER A 27 -0.12 -21.76 -9.35
C SER A 27 -0.45 -21.76 -10.85
N HIS A 28 -0.48 -22.98 -11.44
CA HIS A 28 -0.82 -23.17 -12.84
C HIS A 28 -2.20 -22.67 -13.11
N ASP A 29 -2.77 -21.85 -13.63
CA ASP A 29 -4.14 -21.27 -13.77
C ASP A 29 -4.49 -20.22 -12.70
N GLU A 30 -3.49 -19.62 -12.04
CA GLU A 30 -3.71 -18.50 -11.12
C GLU A 30 -3.42 -17.18 -11.83
N VAL A 31 -4.42 -16.31 -11.91
CA VAL A 31 -4.30 -14.99 -12.54
C VAL A 31 -4.32 -13.93 -11.45
N VAL A 32 -3.47 -12.92 -11.58
CA VAL A 32 -3.51 -11.73 -10.72
C VAL A 32 -4.66 -10.86 -11.20
N VAL A 33 -5.65 -10.66 -10.34
CA VAL A 33 -6.80 -9.80 -10.61
C VAL A 33 -6.44 -8.36 -10.30
N ARG A 34 -5.83 -8.11 -9.13
CA ARG A 34 -5.43 -6.77 -8.72
C ARG A 34 -4.15 -6.81 -7.89
N HIS A 35 -3.26 -5.86 -8.17
CA HIS A 35 -2.09 -5.58 -7.35
C HIS A 35 -2.17 -4.14 -6.86
N MET A 36 -2.03 -3.94 -5.53
CA MET A 36 -2.18 -2.64 -4.92
C MET A 36 -1.22 -2.42 -3.76
N HIS A 37 -0.89 -1.16 -3.52
CA HIS A 37 -0.15 -0.70 -2.36
C HIS A 37 -1.09 -0.07 -1.34
N THR A 38 -0.68 -0.05 -0.09
CA THR A 38 -1.36 0.70 0.97
C THR A 38 -1.48 2.18 0.57
N HIS A 39 -2.61 2.81 0.85
CA HIS A 39 -2.86 4.21 0.47
C HIS A 39 -1.89 5.18 1.20
N PRO A 40 -1.28 6.17 0.50
CA PRO A 40 -0.28 7.06 1.08
C PRO A 40 -0.81 8.00 2.17
N LYS A 41 -2.13 8.05 2.43
CA LYS A 41 -2.72 8.84 3.53
C LYS A 41 -2.09 8.56 4.90
N VAL A 42 -1.58 7.32 5.10
CA VAL A 42 -0.87 6.92 6.33
C VAL A 42 0.32 7.81 6.64
N LEU A 43 0.94 8.36 5.58
CA LEU A 43 2.10 9.23 5.72
C LEU A 43 1.72 10.69 6.01
N LEU A 44 0.50 11.14 5.73
CA LEU A 44 0.11 12.55 5.85
C LEU A 44 0.36 13.09 7.27
N TRP A 45 -0.07 12.36 8.29
CA TRP A 45 0.19 12.74 9.67
C TRP A 45 1.68 12.77 10.01
N ARG A 46 2.44 11.81 9.49
CA ARG A 46 3.89 11.75 9.70
C ARG A 46 4.62 12.89 9.01
N ILE A 47 4.19 13.23 7.80
CA ILE A 47 4.73 14.37 7.06
C ILE A 47 4.45 15.68 7.79
N SER A 48 3.25 15.89 8.33
CA SER A 48 2.94 17.11 9.08
C SER A 48 3.77 17.23 10.34
N LEU A 49 4.00 16.13 11.08
CA LEU A 49 4.89 16.11 12.23
C LEU A 49 6.35 16.41 11.84
N GLU A 50 6.82 15.86 10.72
CA GLU A 50 8.17 16.11 10.22
C GLU A 50 8.39 17.57 9.85
N ILE A 51 7.40 18.21 9.21
CA ILE A 51 7.44 19.64 8.89
C ILE A 51 7.55 20.49 10.17
N VAL A 52 6.78 20.16 11.20
CA VAL A 52 6.84 20.87 12.49
C VAL A 52 8.21 20.68 13.16
N LEU A 53 8.73 19.46 13.15
CA LEU A 53 10.04 19.14 13.70
C LEU A 53 11.17 19.89 12.98
N LEU A 54 11.10 19.91 11.66
CA LEU A 54 12.05 20.66 10.83
C LEU A 54 11.98 22.17 11.10
N ALA A 55 10.78 22.73 11.19
CA ALA A 55 10.59 24.15 11.54
C ALA A 55 11.17 24.47 12.93
N ALA A 56 10.97 23.57 13.90
CA ALA A 56 11.55 23.74 15.24
C ALA A 56 13.10 23.67 15.20
N ALA A 57 13.69 22.77 14.42
CA ALA A 57 15.15 22.69 14.27
C ALA A 57 15.73 23.96 13.60
N ILE A 58 15.08 24.46 12.55
CA ILE A 58 15.48 25.71 11.89
C ILE A 58 15.36 26.90 12.86
N THR A 59 14.25 27.03 13.56
CA THR A 59 14.05 28.10 14.53
C THR A 59 15.07 28.03 15.64
N GLY A 60 15.35 26.82 16.17
CA GLY A 60 16.39 26.59 17.17
C GLY A 60 17.78 27.00 16.67
N THR A 61 18.06 26.76 15.40
CA THR A 61 19.34 27.17 14.77
C THR A 61 19.45 28.70 14.65
N VAL A 62 18.37 29.38 14.27
CA VAL A 62 18.35 30.85 14.11
C VAL A 62 18.41 31.59 15.43
N LEU A 63 17.78 31.06 16.46
CA LEU A 63 17.75 31.66 17.81
C LEU A 63 18.93 31.26 18.70
N ALA A 64 19.78 30.34 18.23
CA ALA A 64 20.95 29.88 19.00
C ALA A 64 21.95 31.00 19.20
N PRO A 65 22.44 31.23 20.44
CA PRO A 65 23.46 32.23 20.71
C PRO A 65 24.80 31.85 20.04
N ASP A 66 25.61 32.85 19.67
CA ASP A 66 26.91 32.64 18.99
C ASP A 66 27.88 31.77 19.81
N SER A 67 27.73 31.78 21.13
CA SER A 67 28.53 30.93 22.04
C SER A 67 28.31 29.42 21.85
N TRP A 68 27.24 29.00 21.16
CA TRP A 68 26.92 27.58 20.89
C TRP A 68 27.63 27.04 19.64
N ASN A 69 28.26 27.91 18.85
CA ASN A 69 28.96 27.48 17.65
C ASN A 69 30.31 26.81 17.98
N PRO A 70 30.69 25.68 17.31
CA PRO A 70 29.90 24.90 16.35
C PRO A 70 29.08 23.74 16.98
N TRP A 71 29.36 23.40 18.23
CA TRP A 71 28.88 22.16 18.88
C TRP A 71 27.37 22.18 19.14
N GLY A 72 26.82 23.31 19.57
CA GLY A 72 25.39 23.43 19.84
C GLY A 72 24.53 23.30 18.61
N LEU A 73 24.96 23.88 17.49
CA LEU A 73 24.27 23.73 16.21
C LEU A 73 24.31 22.27 15.74
N GLY A 74 25.47 21.62 15.88
CA GLY A 74 25.58 20.20 15.58
C GLY A 74 24.63 19.34 16.42
N ALA A 75 24.48 19.64 17.71
CA ALA A 75 23.57 18.93 18.59
C ALA A 75 22.09 19.05 18.18
N ILE A 76 21.66 20.24 17.74
CA ILE A 76 20.28 20.46 17.22
C ILE A 76 20.02 19.55 16.02
N TRP A 77 20.91 19.50 15.04
CA TRP A 77 20.72 18.70 13.84
C TRP A 77 20.87 17.19 14.10
N VAL A 78 21.76 16.79 15.00
CA VAL A 78 21.84 15.38 15.42
C VAL A 78 20.56 14.96 16.12
N LEU A 79 20.02 15.78 17.02
CA LEU A 79 18.75 15.50 17.70
C LEU A 79 17.59 15.42 16.68
N PHE A 80 17.54 16.34 15.73
CA PHE A 80 16.56 16.29 14.64
C PHE A 80 16.65 14.95 13.88
N LEU A 81 17.82 14.52 13.45
CA LEU A 81 18.00 13.26 12.72
C LEU A 81 17.61 12.04 13.58
N VAL A 82 17.99 12.00 14.85
CA VAL A 82 17.67 10.90 15.75
C VAL A 82 16.15 10.74 15.93
N ILE A 83 15.41 11.84 15.95
CA ILE A 83 13.93 11.82 16.07
C ILE A 83 13.27 11.55 14.72
N SER A 84 13.77 12.13 13.62
CA SER A 84 13.23 12.03 12.27
C SER A 84 13.24 10.58 11.74
N VAL A 85 14.33 9.84 11.98
CA VAL A 85 14.45 8.45 11.49
C VAL A 85 13.33 7.54 11.98
N PRO A 86 13.02 7.39 13.28
CA PRO A 86 11.92 6.56 13.72
C PRO A 86 10.54 7.15 13.40
N LEU A 87 10.43 8.47 13.34
CA LEU A 87 9.15 9.15 13.12
C LEU A 87 8.69 9.10 11.68
N PHE A 88 9.59 9.26 10.72
CA PHE A 88 9.29 9.36 9.31
C PHE A 88 9.89 8.22 8.47
N LEU A 89 11.19 7.97 8.58
CA LEU A 89 11.88 7.05 7.68
C LEU A 89 11.40 5.59 7.85
N LEU A 90 11.25 5.11 9.09
CA LEU A 90 10.79 3.74 9.32
C LEU A 90 9.34 3.51 8.87
N PRO A 91 8.34 4.38 9.19
CA PRO A 91 6.99 4.23 8.66
C PRO A 91 6.92 4.34 7.15
N TRP A 92 7.71 5.23 6.54
CA TRP A 92 7.78 5.35 5.09
C TRP A 92 8.31 4.07 4.42
N MET A 93 9.39 3.50 4.96
CA MET A 93 9.91 2.22 4.48
C MET A 93 8.89 1.08 4.64
N ARG A 94 8.19 1.01 5.78
CA ARG A 94 7.13 0.02 5.99
C ARG A 94 6.01 0.16 4.97
N TRP A 95 5.55 1.38 4.73
CA TRP A 95 4.54 1.67 3.74
C TRP A 95 4.98 1.24 2.33
N ALA A 96 6.21 1.58 1.91
CA ALA A 96 6.74 1.22 0.61
C ALA A 96 6.89 -0.30 0.41
N CYS A 97 7.11 -1.05 1.50
CA CYS A 97 7.28 -2.51 1.48
C CYS A 97 5.98 -3.29 1.70
N THR A 98 4.84 -2.62 1.88
CA THR A 98 3.55 -3.29 2.08
C THR A 98 2.77 -3.33 0.77
N THR A 99 2.46 -4.54 0.31
CA THR A 99 1.71 -4.77 -0.92
C THR A 99 0.63 -5.82 -0.71
N TYR A 100 -0.48 -5.61 -1.40
CA TYR A 100 -1.61 -6.53 -1.44
C TYR A 100 -1.82 -7.00 -2.87
N THR A 101 -1.98 -8.29 -3.07
CA THR A 101 -2.26 -8.89 -4.37
C THR A 101 -3.45 -9.82 -4.26
N VAL A 102 -4.50 -9.54 -5.01
CA VAL A 102 -5.66 -10.39 -5.13
C VAL A 102 -5.50 -11.22 -6.39
N THR A 103 -5.63 -12.53 -6.25
CA THR A 103 -5.60 -13.48 -7.36
C THR A 103 -6.94 -14.20 -7.46
N THR A 104 -7.14 -14.97 -8.51
CA THR A 104 -8.34 -15.80 -8.68
C THR A 104 -8.49 -16.91 -7.65
N LYS A 105 -7.42 -17.24 -6.89
CA LYS A 105 -7.44 -18.36 -5.91
C LYS A 105 -7.18 -17.95 -4.47
N ARG A 106 -6.45 -16.84 -4.25
CA ARG A 106 -6.04 -16.39 -2.91
C ARG A 106 -5.79 -14.89 -2.85
N VAL A 107 -5.79 -14.36 -1.64
CA VAL A 107 -5.29 -13.01 -1.33
C VAL A 107 -3.89 -13.16 -0.74
N ILE A 108 -2.92 -12.48 -1.35
CA ILE A 108 -1.51 -12.51 -0.95
C ILE A 108 -1.18 -11.15 -0.33
N THR A 109 -0.75 -11.15 0.92
CA THR A 109 -0.22 -9.95 1.59
C THR A 109 1.28 -10.11 1.76
N ARG A 110 2.01 -9.06 1.46
CA ARG A 110 3.46 -9.00 1.68
C ARG A 110 3.76 -7.72 2.43
N ALA A 111 4.36 -7.85 3.59
CA ALA A 111 4.75 -6.74 4.43
C ALA A 111 6.13 -6.99 5.05
N GLY A 112 6.83 -5.91 5.40
CA GLY A 112 8.09 -5.96 6.15
C GLY A 112 9.31 -5.52 5.37
N ILE A 113 10.22 -4.87 6.09
CA ILE A 113 11.48 -4.32 5.57
C ILE A 113 12.58 -5.39 5.64
N ILE A 114 12.82 -5.92 6.84
CA ILE A 114 13.88 -6.91 7.14
C ILE A 114 13.27 -8.30 7.19
N ASN A 115 12.25 -8.51 8.02
CA ASN A 115 11.49 -9.74 8.07
C ASN A 115 10.30 -9.61 7.12
N LYS A 116 10.39 -10.25 5.96
CA LYS A 116 9.29 -10.32 5.01
C LYS A 116 8.25 -11.30 5.52
N THR A 117 7.15 -10.78 6.05
CA THR A 117 5.98 -11.59 6.38
C THR A 117 5.09 -11.68 5.15
N GLY A 118 4.75 -12.89 4.77
CA GLY A 118 3.78 -13.17 3.72
C GLY A 118 2.61 -13.93 4.30
N HIS A 119 1.40 -13.47 4.06
CA HIS A 119 0.20 -14.21 4.40
C HIS A 119 -0.56 -14.52 3.12
N ASP A 120 -0.78 -15.78 2.85
CA ASP A 120 -1.51 -16.24 1.69
C ASP A 120 -2.83 -16.85 2.17
N LEU A 121 -3.94 -16.17 1.91
CA LEU A 121 -5.26 -16.58 2.32
C LEU A 121 -6.06 -17.11 1.11
N PRO A 122 -6.35 -18.42 1.03
CA PRO A 122 -7.22 -18.96 0.00
C PRO A 122 -8.63 -18.35 0.08
N LEU A 123 -9.19 -17.94 -1.06
CA LEU A 123 -10.55 -17.36 -1.13
C LEU A 123 -11.62 -18.31 -0.57
N THR A 124 -11.42 -19.62 -0.70
CA THR A 124 -12.33 -20.65 -0.16
C THR A 124 -12.41 -20.68 1.36
N ARG A 125 -11.46 -20.06 2.08
CA ARG A 125 -11.46 -19.98 3.55
C ARG A 125 -12.07 -18.68 4.08
N ILE A 126 -12.44 -17.75 3.21
CA ILE A 126 -13.07 -16.50 3.61
C ILE A 126 -14.55 -16.78 3.88
N SER A 127 -14.98 -16.52 5.11
CA SER A 127 -16.37 -16.69 5.54
C SER A 127 -17.16 -15.39 5.50
N ASP A 128 -16.50 -14.25 5.72
CA ASP A 128 -17.15 -12.94 5.73
C ASP A 128 -16.16 -11.84 5.35
N ILE A 129 -16.67 -10.75 4.74
CA ILE A 129 -15.89 -9.59 4.33
C ILE A 129 -16.48 -8.35 5.00
N GLN A 130 -15.77 -7.82 5.98
CA GLN A 130 -16.17 -6.60 6.67
C GLN A 130 -15.34 -5.42 6.17
N GLN A 131 -16.01 -4.31 5.94
CA GLN A 131 -15.38 -3.06 5.55
C GLN A 131 -15.51 -2.02 6.67
N GLU A 132 -14.38 -1.47 7.08
CA GLU A 132 -14.33 -0.35 8.00
C GLU A 132 -13.79 0.91 7.29
N ARG A 133 -14.45 2.05 7.53
CA ARG A 133 -14.04 3.32 6.94
C ARG A 133 -14.11 4.43 7.98
N THR A 134 -13.00 5.05 8.24
CA THR A 134 -12.89 6.26 9.04
C THR A 134 -13.34 7.48 8.22
N ILE A 135 -13.58 8.61 8.85
CA ILE A 135 -13.94 9.86 8.16
C ILE A 135 -12.86 10.27 7.15
N THR A 136 -11.59 10.14 7.55
CA THR A 136 -10.43 10.38 6.66
C THR A 136 -10.41 9.41 5.48
N ASP A 137 -10.77 8.16 5.68
CA ASP A 137 -10.85 7.14 4.63
C ASP A 137 -11.89 7.51 3.57
N ARG A 138 -12.99 8.10 4.02
CA ARG A 138 -14.09 8.54 3.15
C ARG A 138 -13.65 9.66 2.21
N ILE A 139 -12.81 10.59 2.70
CA ILE A 139 -12.27 11.71 1.90
C ILE A 139 -11.28 11.20 0.85
N PHE A 140 -10.43 10.23 1.22
CA PHE A 140 -9.38 9.70 0.34
C PHE A 140 -9.80 8.47 -0.47
N GLY A 141 -11.03 7.99 -0.34
CA GLY A 141 -11.51 6.80 -1.04
C GLY A 141 -10.85 5.49 -0.59
N ALA A 142 -10.18 5.50 0.56
CA ALA A 142 -9.53 4.34 1.15
C ALA A 142 -10.42 3.66 2.20
N GLY A 143 -9.95 2.55 2.77
CA GLY A 143 -10.59 1.85 3.88
C GLY A 143 -9.83 0.60 4.28
N THR A 144 -10.26 0.00 5.38
CA THR A 144 -9.73 -1.28 5.86
C THR A 144 -10.72 -2.39 5.54
N LEU A 145 -10.23 -3.47 4.94
CA LEU A 145 -10.98 -4.69 4.69
C LEU A 145 -10.53 -5.76 5.69
N SER A 146 -11.49 -6.30 6.43
CA SER A 146 -11.29 -7.42 7.32
C SER A 146 -11.87 -8.68 6.67
N LEU A 147 -11.00 -9.61 6.29
CA LEU A 147 -11.38 -10.89 5.72
C LEU A 147 -11.44 -11.91 6.87
N GLN A 148 -12.65 -12.27 7.28
CA GLN A 148 -12.85 -13.27 8.32
C GLN A 148 -12.67 -14.67 7.76
N THR A 149 -12.03 -15.51 8.54
CA THR A 149 -11.80 -16.91 8.22
C THR A 149 -12.34 -17.77 9.33
N SER A 150 -12.40 -19.09 9.13
CA SER A 150 -12.72 -20.05 10.19
C SER A 150 -11.66 -20.14 11.29
N ALA A 151 -10.53 -19.44 11.14
CA ALA A 151 -9.50 -19.27 12.15
C ALA A 151 -9.79 -18.03 12.99
N ASP A 152 -9.27 -17.98 14.23
CA ASP A 152 -9.56 -16.90 15.18
C ASP A 152 -9.02 -15.52 14.76
N ASP A 153 -8.03 -15.46 13.87
CA ASP A 153 -7.42 -14.22 13.43
C ASP A 153 -7.88 -13.81 12.02
N PRO A 154 -8.64 -12.70 11.87
CA PRO A 154 -9.02 -12.17 10.58
C PRO A 154 -7.82 -11.55 9.85
N LEU A 155 -7.76 -11.70 8.53
CA LEU A 155 -6.77 -11.01 7.71
C LEU A 155 -7.21 -9.56 7.47
N LEU A 156 -6.44 -8.61 8.01
CA LEU A 156 -6.69 -7.19 7.84
C LEU A 156 -5.89 -6.62 6.66
N LEU A 157 -6.59 -6.09 5.68
CA LEU A 157 -6.04 -5.29 4.59
C LEU A 157 -6.22 -3.82 4.95
N VAL A 158 -5.18 -3.21 5.52
CA VAL A 158 -5.26 -1.85 6.06
C VAL A 158 -5.04 -0.82 4.95
N ASP A 159 -5.85 0.24 4.94
CA ASP A 159 -5.70 1.39 4.05
C ASP A 159 -5.68 1.02 2.55
N VAL A 160 -6.59 0.14 2.14
CA VAL A 160 -6.78 -0.27 0.75
C VAL A 160 -7.35 0.89 -0.06
N PRO A 161 -6.73 1.27 -1.18
CA PRO A 161 -7.31 2.26 -2.09
C PRO A 161 -8.55 1.69 -2.78
N GLN A 162 -9.56 2.54 -3.02
CA GLN A 162 -10.82 2.13 -3.65
C GLN A 162 -11.46 0.88 -3.00
N VAL A 163 -11.49 0.86 -1.68
CA VAL A 163 -11.88 -0.30 -0.87
C VAL A 163 -13.21 -0.93 -1.29
N GLN A 164 -14.19 -0.14 -1.76
CA GLN A 164 -15.49 -0.65 -2.22
C GLN A 164 -15.35 -1.51 -3.49
N THR A 165 -14.55 -1.04 -4.45
CA THR A 165 -14.29 -1.79 -5.68
C THR A 165 -13.59 -3.11 -5.37
N VAL A 166 -12.57 -3.07 -4.51
CA VAL A 166 -11.83 -4.27 -4.08
C VAL A 166 -12.72 -5.25 -3.33
N GLN A 167 -13.62 -4.76 -2.47
CA GLN A 167 -14.59 -5.61 -1.79
C GLN A 167 -15.52 -6.34 -2.77
N VAL A 168 -16.05 -5.62 -3.75
CA VAL A 168 -16.94 -6.20 -4.79
C VAL A 168 -16.17 -7.22 -5.63
N GLU A 169 -14.93 -6.93 -6.02
CA GLU A 169 -14.08 -7.86 -6.77
C GLU A 169 -13.83 -9.16 -5.99
N ILE A 170 -13.43 -9.05 -4.72
CA ILE A 170 -13.21 -10.22 -3.88
C ILE A 170 -14.52 -11.00 -3.68
N SER A 171 -15.64 -10.30 -3.47
CA SER A 171 -16.96 -10.92 -3.32
C SER A 171 -17.37 -11.67 -4.59
N ASN A 172 -17.16 -11.08 -5.76
CA ASN A 172 -17.44 -11.73 -7.03
C ASN A 172 -16.58 -12.98 -7.26
N LEU A 173 -15.29 -12.92 -6.91
CA LEU A 173 -14.38 -14.06 -6.98
C LEU A 173 -14.81 -15.22 -6.07
N ILE A 174 -15.41 -14.91 -4.91
CA ILE A 174 -15.85 -15.94 -3.96
C ILE A 174 -17.19 -16.53 -4.39
N PHE A 175 -18.16 -15.72 -4.85
CA PHE A 175 -19.55 -16.12 -4.93
C PHE A 175 -20.10 -16.32 -6.35
N HIS A 176 -19.52 -15.69 -7.40
CA HIS A 176 -20.20 -15.66 -8.69
C HIS A 176 -19.37 -16.09 -9.88
N ASP A 177 -18.31 -15.39 -10.21
CA ASP A 177 -17.58 -15.64 -11.46
C ASP A 177 -16.17 -15.02 -11.41
N PRO A 178 -15.12 -15.84 -11.40
CA PRO A 178 -13.75 -15.35 -11.45
C PRO A 178 -13.44 -14.51 -12.71
N GLN A 179 -14.10 -14.80 -13.83
CA GLN A 179 -13.84 -14.12 -15.11
C GLN A 179 -14.44 -12.72 -15.14
N GLY A 180 -15.65 -12.54 -14.61
CA GLY A 180 -16.29 -11.23 -14.56
C GLY A 180 -15.55 -10.23 -13.66
N ALA A 181 -14.86 -10.69 -12.62
CA ALA A 181 -14.03 -9.85 -11.78
C ALA A 181 -12.76 -9.35 -12.50
N ILE A 182 -12.19 -10.16 -13.41
CA ILE A 182 -11.03 -9.79 -14.22
C ILE A 182 -11.41 -8.73 -15.26
N ASP A 183 -12.57 -8.85 -15.85
CA ASP A 183 -13.06 -7.93 -16.89
C ASP A 183 -13.51 -6.57 -16.32
N ALA A 184 -13.86 -6.53 -15.03
CA ALA A 184 -14.29 -5.31 -14.33
C ALA A 184 -13.13 -4.40 -13.88
N ASP A 185 -11.86 -4.79 -14.05
CA ASP A 185 -10.69 -3.98 -13.67
C ASP A 185 -10.49 -2.81 -14.66
N PRO A 186 -10.76 -1.54 -14.22
CA PRO A 186 -10.63 -0.37 -15.10
C PRO A 186 -9.17 0.00 -15.41
N THR A 187 -8.19 -0.73 -14.87
CA THR A 187 -6.75 -0.46 -15.03
C THR A 187 -6.07 -1.33 -16.08
N ARG A 188 -6.83 -2.14 -16.80
CA ARG A 188 -6.36 -3.00 -17.89
C ARG A 188 -6.35 -2.36 -19.26
#